data_39a5d40ae13cbe7f77425314428e032e
#
_entry.id   39a5d40ae13cbe7f77425314428e032e
#
_cell.length_a   1.000
_cell.length_b   1.000
_cell.length_c   1.000
_cell.angle_alpha   90.00
_cell.angle_beta   90.00
_cell.angle_gamma   90.00
#
_symmetry.space_group_name_H-M   'P 1'
#
loop_
_entity.id
_entity.type
_entity.pdbx_description
1 polymer ?
#
loop_
_entity_poly.entity_id
_entity_poly.type
_entity_poly.pdbx_seq_one_letter_code
_entity_poly.pdbx_strand_id
1 'polypeptide(L)'
;MKKYPALFLGLLLAIAVTAQQKKQVLDHEKIFTAKEIASLDSMLQQYRRSSGRIILISTDTANVSTEQYATNLVNQFVKGSANKPYIFMLLLSKKKVMILASINDKVKPFIKDRTLLDILDAGIPSFKQSQAAEGSKLVCKKAMEFLNTLPGK
;
A
#
# COMPACT_ATOMS: atom_id res chain seq x y z
N MET A 1 -38.06 -52.78 -16.50
CA MET A 1 -38.08 -51.46 -15.92
C MET A 1 -36.69 -51.16 -15.37
N LYS A 2 -35.89 -50.40 -16.11
CA LYS A 2 -34.52 -50.02 -15.70
C LYS A 2 -34.56 -48.64 -15.04
N LYS A 3 -34.32 -48.61 -13.73
CA LYS A 3 -34.19 -47.37 -12.95
C LYS A 3 -32.79 -46.80 -13.15
N TYR A 4 -32.67 -45.66 -13.77
CA TYR A 4 -31.40 -44.90 -13.83
C TYR A 4 -31.29 -44.05 -12.57
N PRO A 5 -30.24 -44.19 -11.77
CA PRO A 5 -29.97 -43.24 -10.72
C PRO A 5 -29.42 -41.95 -11.37
N ALA A 6 -30.13 -40.83 -11.16
CA ALA A 6 -29.70 -39.52 -11.53
C ALA A 6 -28.43 -39.18 -10.77
N LEU A 7 -27.32 -39.15 -11.50
CA LEU A 7 -26.05 -38.67 -10.99
C LEU A 7 -26.15 -37.12 -10.92
N PHE A 8 -26.52 -36.63 -9.76
CA PHE A 8 -26.51 -35.18 -9.45
C PHE A 8 -25.04 -34.78 -9.29
N LEU A 9 -24.40 -34.47 -10.41
CA LEU A 9 -23.10 -33.87 -10.42
C LEU A 9 -23.27 -32.39 -9.97
N GLY A 10 -23.27 -32.20 -8.65
CA GLY A 10 -23.23 -30.87 -8.04
C GLY A 10 -21.92 -30.18 -8.40
N LEU A 11 -21.95 -29.43 -9.49
CA LEU A 11 -20.90 -28.49 -9.84
C LEU A 11 -20.86 -27.41 -8.74
N LEU A 12 -20.09 -27.65 -7.69
CA LEU A 12 -19.70 -26.65 -6.71
C LEU A 12 -18.84 -25.62 -7.46
N LEU A 13 -19.52 -24.66 -8.07
CA LEU A 13 -18.93 -23.37 -8.41
C LEU A 13 -18.48 -22.74 -7.09
N ALA A 14 -17.27 -23.04 -6.69
CA ALA A 14 -16.55 -22.22 -5.75
C ALA A 14 -16.40 -20.83 -6.41
N ILE A 15 -17.41 -19.99 -6.20
CA ILE A 15 -17.28 -18.56 -6.44
C ILE A 15 -16.23 -18.13 -5.43
N ALA A 16 -14.98 -18.14 -5.86
CA ALA A 16 -13.93 -17.42 -5.20
C ALA A 16 -14.37 -15.96 -5.24
N VAL A 17 -15.07 -15.51 -4.20
CA VAL A 17 -15.22 -14.10 -3.89
C VAL A 17 -13.81 -13.62 -3.58
N THR A 18 -13.07 -13.36 -4.62
CA THR A 18 -11.86 -12.55 -4.52
C THR A 18 -12.37 -11.19 -4.07
N ALA A 19 -12.44 -10.99 -2.75
CA ALA A 19 -12.59 -9.66 -2.19
C ALA A 19 -11.56 -8.81 -2.93
N GLN A 20 -12.03 -7.90 -3.76
CA GLN A 20 -11.19 -7.10 -4.64
C GLN A 20 -10.23 -6.33 -3.75
N GLN A 21 -9.02 -6.88 -3.57
CA GLN A 21 -8.03 -6.30 -2.69
C GLN A 21 -7.70 -4.93 -3.26
N LYS A 22 -8.00 -3.89 -2.49
CA LYS A 22 -7.68 -2.51 -2.89
C LYS A 22 -6.19 -2.44 -3.21
N LYS A 23 -5.87 -2.00 -4.42
CA LYS A 23 -4.49 -1.76 -4.85
C LYS A 23 -3.80 -0.82 -3.87
N GLN A 24 -2.58 -1.12 -3.52
CA GLN A 24 -1.76 -0.31 -2.61
C GLN A 24 -0.79 0.59 -3.38
N VAL A 25 -0.66 0.40 -4.70
CA VAL A 25 0.09 1.28 -5.60
C VAL A 25 -0.89 2.00 -6.53
N LEU A 26 -0.96 3.32 -6.40
CA LEU A 26 -1.85 4.22 -7.14
C LEU A 26 -0.99 5.17 -7.98
N ASP A 27 -0.69 4.78 -9.22
CA ASP A 27 0.20 5.53 -10.11
C ASP A 27 -0.56 6.43 -11.07
N HIS A 28 -0.98 7.59 -10.59
CA HIS A 28 -1.72 8.58 -11.38
C HIS A 28 -0.82 9.37 -12.35
N GLU A 29 0.46 9.56 -12.01
CA GLU A 29 1.42 10.27 -12.85
C GLU A 29 2.13 9.36 -13.87
N LYS A 30 1.83 8.05 -13.85
CA LYS A 30 2.47 7.05 -14.73
C LYS A 30 4.01 7.07 -14.62
N ILE A 31 4.49 7.07 -13.38
CA ILE A 31 5.92 7.05 -13.06
C ILE A 31 6.49 5.64 -13.20
N PHE A 32 5.66 4.63 -12.92
CA PHE A 32 6.05 3.22 -12.93
C PHE A 32 5.58 2.50 -14.19
N THR A 33 6.34 1.50 -14.60
CA THR A 33 5.88 0.53 -15.59
C THR A 33 4.85 -0.44 -14.98
N ALA A 34 4.05 -1.10 -15.82
CA ALA A 34 3.07 -2.09 -15.35
C ALA A 34 3.72 -3.22 -14.53
N LYS A 35 4.94 -3.65 -14.90
CA LYS A 35 5.72 -4.68 -14.18
C LYS A 35 6.15 -4.19 -12.81
N GLU A 36 6.60 -2.95 -12.70
CA GLU A 36 7.00 -2.34 -11.43
C GLU A 36 5.79 -2.17 -10.49
N ILE A 37 4.65 -1.70 -11.01
CA ILE A 37 3.41 -1.63 -10.24
C ILE A 37 3.03 -3.00 -9.69
N ALA A 38 3.03 -4.04 -10.53
CA ALA A 38 2.67 -5.39 -10.11
C ALA A 38 3.62 -5.93 -9.04
N SER A 39 4.93 -5.68 -9.18
CA SER A 39 5.95 -6.11 -8.21
C SER A 39 5.78 -5.39 -6.86
N LEU A 40 5.63 -4.07 -6.88
CA LEU A 40 5.44 -3.26 -5.67
C LEU A 40 4.13 -3.62 -4.97
N ASP A 41 3.03 -3.70 -5.71
CA ASP A 41 1.71 -4.02 -5.14
C ASP A 41 1.69 -5.43 -4.52
N SER A 42 2.32 -6.42 -5.18
CA SER A 42 2.47 -7.78 -4.64
C SER A 42 3.22 -7.78 -3.31
N MET A 43 4.36 -7.07 -3.23
CA MET A 43 5.15 -6.94 -2.00
C MET A 43 4.33 -6.30 -0.86
N LEU A 44 3.62 -5.22 -1.15
CA LEU A 44 2.81 -4.49 -0.17
C LEU A 44 1.60 -5.31 0.30
N GLN A 45 0.95 -6.02 -0.59
CA GLN A 45 -0.16 -6.90 -0.25
C GLN A 45 0.29 -8.09 0.60
N GLN A 46 1.44 -8.70 0.29
CA GLN A 46 2.01 -9.74 1.12
C GLN A 46 2.28 -9.24 2.54
N TYR A 47 2.88 -8.07 2.67
CA TYR A 47 3.12 -7.43 3.96
C TYR A 47 1.81 -7.17 4.73
N ARG A 48 0.79 -6.64 4.06
CA ARG A 48 -0.53 -6.43 4.66
C ARG A 48 -1.15 -7.72 5.18
N ARG A 49 -1.06 -8.80 4.40
CA ARG A 49 -1.61 -10.12 4.81
C ARG A 49 -0.89 -10.67 6.05
N SER A 50 0.42 -10.56 6.11
CA SER A 50 1.21 -11.13 7.21
C SER A 50 1.16 -10.28 8.48
N SER A 51 1.15 -8.94 8.36
CA SER A 51 1.26 -8.02 9.51
C SER A 51 -0.05 -7.34 9.90
N GLY A 52 -1.03 -7.29 9.00
CA GLY A 52 -2.24 -6.47 9.16
C GLY A 52 -1.99 -4.96 9.06
N ARG A 53 -0.75 -4.54 8.77
CA ARG A 53 -0.34 -3.15 8.58
C ARG A 53 -0.40 -2.79 7.10
N ILE A 54 -0.57 -1.52 6.78
CA ILE A 54 -0.77 -1.07 5.39
C ILE A 54 0.32 -0.08 5.01
N ILE A 55 0.93 -0.30 3.85
CA ILE A 55 1.77 0.67 3.19
C ILE A 55 1.13 1.01 1.84
N LEU A 56 1.04 2.29 1.53
CA LEU A 56 0.49 2.81 0.29
C LEU A 56 1.58 3.55 -0.47
N ILE A 57 1.59 3.41 -1.79
CA ILE A 57 2.37 4.26 -2.69
C ILE A 57 1.36 5.01 -3.57
N SER A 58 1.47 6.32 -3.64
CA SER A 58 0.66 7.11 -4.56
C SER A 58 1.51 8.12 -5.30
N THR A 59 1.20 8.33 -6.58
CA THR A 59 1.76 9.41 -7.36
C THR A 59 0.65 10.45 -7.57
N ASP A 60 0.96 11.70 -7.23
CA ASP A 60 -0.04 12.76 -7.08
C ASP A 60 -0.14 13.61 -8.34
N THR A 61 -1.33 13.62 -8.94
CA THR A 61 -1.72 14.62 -9.96
C THR A 61 -2.75 15.62 -9.44
N ALA A 62 -3.15 15.52 -8.16
CA ALA A 62 -4.30 16.26 -7.65
C ALA A 62 -4.01 17.76 -7.47
N ASN A 63 -5.03 18.58 -7.76
CA ASN A 63 -5.05 20.02 -7.50
C ASN A 63 -5.38 20.37 -6.03
N VAL A 64 -5.47 19.36 -5.16
CA VAL A 64 -5.72 19.52 -3.71
C VAL A 64 -4.39 19.56 -2.95
N SER A 65 -4.43 20.07 -1.72
CA SER A 65 -3.22 20.02 -0.88
C SER A 65 -2.78 18.58 -0.66
N THR A 66 -1.48 18.37 -0.60
CA THR A 66 -0.88 17.03 -0.41
C THR A 66 -1.38 16.37 0.87
N GLU A 67 -1.55 17.14 1.94
CA GLU A 67 -2.07 16.67 3.23
C GLU A 67 -3.53 16.20 3.12
N GLN A 68 -4.38 16.98 2.44
CA GLN A 68 -5.78 16.63 2.24
C GLN A 68 -5.92 15.37 1.37
N TYR A 69 -5.12 15.26 0.32
CA TYR A 69 -5.06 14.06 -0.52
C TYR A 69 -4.65 12.83 0.29
N ALA A 70 -3.58 12.93 1.08
CA ALA A 70 -3.11 11.86 1.95
C ALA A 70 -4.18 11.42 2.94
N THR A 71 -4.83 12.37 3.61
CA THR A 71 -5.90 12.10 4.57
C THR A 71 -7.09 11.38 3.92
N ASN A 72 -7.52 11.85 2.75
CA ASN A 72 -8.63 11.24 2.01
C ASN A 72 -8.30 9.80 1.59
N LEU A 73 -7.09 9.56 1.11
CA LEU A 73 -6.65 8.24 0.68
C LEU A 73 -6.59 7.26 1.86
N VAL A 74 -6.00 7.68 2.98
CA VAL A 74 -5.98 6.88 4.22
C VAL A 74 -7.39 6.54 4.68
N ASN A 75 -8.30 7.52 4.69
CA ASN A 75 -9.69 7.32 5.11
C ASN A 75 -10.41 6.29 4.23
N GLN A 76 -10.14 6.25 2.92
CA GLN A 76 -10.69 5.22 2.03
C GLN A 76 -10.24 3.80 2.40
N PHE A 77 -9.01 3.65 2.89
CA PHE A 77 -8.46 2.35 3.27
C PHE A 77 -8.95 1.86 4.65
N VAL A 78 -9.31 2.77 5.55
CA VAL A 78 -9.82 2.41 6.89
C VAL A 78 -11.34 2.34 6.96
N LYS A 79 -12.05 2.78 5.93
CA LYS A 79 -13.52 2.79 5.89
C LYS A 79 -14.05 1.36 6.09
N GLY A 80 -14.86 1.17 7.13
CA GLY A 80 -15.46 -0.12 7.47
C GLY A 80 -14.55 -1.05 8.31
N SER A 81 -13.36 -0.63 8.72
CA SER A 81 -12.49 -1.40 9.62
C SER A 81 -12.79 -1.08 11.07
N ALA A 82 -13.24 -2.09 11.86
CA ALA A 82 -13.45 -1.95 13.31
C ALA A 82 -12.14 -1.60 14.05
N ASN A 83 -11.04 -2.21 13.62
CA ASN A 83 -9.69 -1.90 14.12
C ASN A 83 -8.91 -1.17 13.04
N LYS A 84 -8.66 0.13 13.24
CA LYS A 84 -7.84 0.91 12.31
C LYS A 84 -6.42 0.34 12.24
N PRO A 85 -5.91 -0.07 11.07
CA PRO A 85 -4.54 -0.55 10.93
C PRO A 85 -3.52 0.59 11.12
N TYR A 86 -2.26 0.26 11.36
CA TYR A 86 -1.15 1.20 11.17
C TYR A 86 -0.96 1.44 9.67
N ILE A 87 -0.89 2.69 9.25
CA ILE A 87 -0.75 3.07 7.85
C ILE A 87 0.43 4.01 7.67
N PHE A 88 1.30 3.64 6.73
CA PHE A 88 2.34 4.50 6.17
C PHE A 88 2.03 4.73 4.69
N MET A 89 2.25 5.94 4.20
CA MET A 89 2.05 6.28 2.80
C MET A 89 3.28 7.01 2.25
N LEU A 90 3.77 6.52 1.11
CA LEU A 90 4.76 7.20 0.29
C LEU A 90 4.04 7.94 -0.84
N LEU A 91 4.24 9.25 -0.88
CA LEU A 91 3.76 10.11 -1.95
C LEU A 91 4.93 10.55 -2.81
N LEU A 92 4.77 10.39 -4.12
CA LEU A 92 5.72 10.83 -5.11
C LEU A 92 5.03 11.79 -6.06
N SER A 93 5.71 12.83 -6.50
CA SER A 93 5.25 13.64 -7.62
C SER A 93 6.42 14.05 -8.49
N LYS A 94 6.40 13.64 -9.74
CA LYS A 94 7.32 14.08 -10.76
C LYS A 94 7.08 15.54 -11.13
N LYS A 95 5.81 15.95 -11.20
CA LYS A 95 5.42 17.31 -11.56
C LYS A 95 5.81 18.34 -10.50
N LYS A 96 5.69 17.97 -9.22
CA LYS A 96 6.03 18.82 -8.08
C LYS A 96 7.47 18.59 -7.59
N VAL A 97 8.20 17.64 -8.19
CA VAL A 97 9.55 17.22 -7.74
C VAL A 97 9.56 16.96 -6.24
N MET A 98 8.66 16.10 -5.79
CA MET A 98 8.38 15.90 -4.37
C MET A 98 8.39 14.42 -4.01
N ILE A 99 8.97 14.13 -2.84
CA ILE A 99 8.89 12.83 -2.16
C ILE A 99 8.45 13.12 -0.73
N LEU A 100 7.36 12.52 -0.30
CA LEU A 100 6.78 12.76 1.01
C LEU A 100 6.35 11.45 1.67
N ALA A 101 6.55 11.32 2.97
CA ALA A 101 5.94 10.29 3.81
C ALA A 101 4.76 10.86 4.58
N SER A 102 3.67 10.10 4.65
CA SER A 102 2.52 10.39 5.50
C SER A 102 2.13 9.16 6.32
N ILE A 103 1.50 9.38 7.45
CA ILE A 103 1.08 8.35 8.41
C ILE A 103 -0.31 8.67 8.95
N ASN A 104 -1.02 7.64 9.41
CA ASN A 104 -2.28 7.86 10.09
C ASN A 104 -2.09 8.17 11.59
N ASP A 105 -3.18 8.63 12.24
CA ASP A 105 -3.16 9.01 13.66
C ASP A 105 -2.72 7.87 14.58
N LYS A 106 -2.93 6.63 14.19
CA LYS A 106 -2.50 5.47 14.97
C LYS A 106 -0.98 5.31 15.03
N VAL A 107 -0.25 5.76 14.00
CA VAL A 107 1.21 5.72 13.93
C VAL A 107 1.85 6.92 14.64
N LYS A 108 1.19 8.09 14.61
CA LYS A 108 1.73 9.37 15.12
C LYS A 108 2.39 9.27 16.51
N PRO A 109 1.79 8.60 17.52
CA PRO A 109 2.39 8.56 18.86
C PRO A 109 3.77 7.90 18.93
N PHE A 110 4.13 7.12 17.90
CA PHE A 110 5.39 6.36 17.85
C PHE A 110 6.47 7.03 17.01
N ILE A 111 6.14 8.16 16.36
CA ILE A 111 7.09 8.93 15.56
C ILE A 111 7.97 9.77 16.48
N LYS A 112 9.27 9.59 16.34
CA LYS A 112 10.30 10.45 16.93
C LYS A 112 10.82 11.41 15.86
N ASP A 113 11.51 12.47 16.32
CA ASP A 113 12.21 13.37 15.41
C ASP A 113 13.03 12.58 14.39
N ARG A 114 12.94 12.95 13.13
CA ARG A 114 13.62 12.34 12.00
C ARG A 114 13.13 10.95 11.55
N THR A 115 12.28 10.23 12.29
CA THR A 115 11.85 8.87 11.91
C THR A 115 11.37 8.79 10.46
N LEU A 116 10.52 9.71 10.02
CA LEU A 116 10.03 9.74 8.63
C LEU A 116 11.12 10.10 7.63
N LEU A 117 12.03 11.00 7.99
CA LEU A 117 13.18 11.34 7.15
C LEU A 117 14.11 10.15 6.97
N ASP A 118 14.43 9.45 8.05
CA ASP A 118 15.31 8.26 8.00
C ASP A 118 14.71 7.14 7.14
N ILE A 119 13.38 7.02 7.13
CA ILE A 119 12.67 6.10 6.24
C ILE A 119 12.79 6.55 4.78
N LEU A 120 12.60 7.84 4.49
CA LEU A 120 12.70 8.39 3.14
C LEU A 120 14.12 8.35 2.60
N ASP A 121 15.12 8.60 3.45
CA ASP A 121 16.54 8.63 3.09
C ASP A 121 17.00 7.29 2.46
N ALA A 122 16.37 6.17 2.83
CA ALA A 122 16.66 4.87 2.23
C ALA A 122 16.45 4.84 0.70
N GLY A 123 15.53 5.62 0.16
CA GLY A 123 15.22 5.66 -1.27
C GLY A 123 15.89 6.81 -2.04
N ILE A 124 16.40 7.82 -1.35
CA ILE A 124 16.92 9.04 -1.99
C ILE A 124 17.98 8.78 -3.06
N PRO A 125 19.01 7.90 -2.85
CA PRO A 125 19.99 7.61 -3.90
C PRO A 125 19.36 7.10 -5.19
N SER A 126 18.39 6.19 -5.10
CA SER A 126 17.70 5.63 -6.27
C SER A 126 16.81 6.68 -6.95
N PHE A 127 16.10 7.51 -6.20
CA PHE A 127 15.30 8.60 -6.77
C PHE A 127 16.17 9.61 -7.53
N LYS A 128 17.36 9.96 -7.01
CA LYS A 128 18.33 10.82 -7.72
C LYS A 128 18.81 10.23 -9.04
N GLN A 129 18.79 8.89 -9.16
CA GLN A 129 19.13 8.17 -10.38
C GLN A 129 17.92 7.91 -11.28
N SER A 130 16.79 8.54 -11.02
CA SER A 130 15.51 8.32 -11.72
C SER A 130 14.99 6.87 -11.65
N GLN A 131 15.40 6.11 -10.64
CA GLN A 131 14.97 4.74 -10.37
C GLN A 131 13.81 4.74 -9.37
N ALA A 132 12.68 5.28 -9.78
CA ALA A 132 11.54 5.52 -8.90
C ALA A 132 11.01 4.24 -8.22
N ALA A 133 10.94 3.13 -8.94
CA ALA A 133 10.46 1.86 -8.40
C ALA A 133 11.40 1.28 -7.34
N GLU A 134 12.72 1.32 -7.59
CA GLU A 134 13.71 0.83 -6.61
C GLU A 134 13.75 1.74 -5.38
N GLY A 135 13.73 3.07 -5.57
CA GLY A 135 13.64 4.01 -4.45
C GLY A 135 12.40 3.77 -3.59
N SER A 136 11.24 3.59 -4.23
CA SER A 136 9.98 3.28 -3.53
C SER A 136 10.06 1.97 -2.76
N LYS A 137 10.67 0.93 -3.34
CA LYS A 137 10.86 -0.37 -2.70
C LYS A 137 11.73 -0.27 -1.45
N LEU A 138 12.83 0.49 -1.51
CA LEU A 138 13.73 0.70 -0.38
C LEU A 138 13.04 1.45 0.75
N VAL A 139 12.32 2.55 0.44
CA VAL A 139 11.52 3.28 1.42
C VAL A 139 10.46 2.38 2.07
N CYS A 140 9.73 1.60 1.26
CA CYS A 140 8.71 0.69 1.78
C CYS A 140 9.30 -0.38 2.69
N LYS A 141 10.45 -0.97 2.35
CA LYS A 141 11.13 -1.93 3.23
C LYS A 141 11.52 -1.30 4.56
N LYS A 142 12.05 -0.07 4.55
CA LYS A 142 12.39 0.66 5.77
C LYS A 142 11.15 1.00 6.59
N ALA A 143 10.05 1.37 5.94
CA ALA A 143 8.76 1.56 6.59
C ALA A 143 8.21 0.27 7.22
N MET A 144 8.36 -0.90 6.56
CA MET A 144 7.99 -2.20 7.12
C MET A 144 8.77 -2.51 8.41
N GLU A 145 10.10 -2.29 8.39
CA GLU A 145 10.94 -2.45 9.57
C GLU A 145 10.41 -1.60 10.73
N PHE A 146 10.21 -0.31 10.49
CA PHE A 146 9.66 0.59 11.49
C PHE A 146 8.28 0.15 11.99
N LEU A 147 7.33 -0.09 11.09
CA LEU A 147 5.98 -0.50 11.48
C LEU A 147 5.99 -1.80 12.29
N ASN A 148 6.94 -2.73 12.03
CA ASN A 148 7.06 -3.98 12.77
C ASN A 148 7.52 -3.77 14.22
N THR A 149 8.11 -2.64 14.57
CA THR A 149 8.45 -2.28 15.95
C THR A 149 7.24 -1.82 16.77
N LEU A 150 6.14 -1.47 16.09
CA LEU A 150 4.94 -0.98 16.74
C LEU A 150 4.17 -2.11 17.44
N PRO A 151 3.41 -1.82 18.51
CA PRO A 151 2.65 -2.84 19.23
C PRO A 151 1.80 -3.71 18.31
N GLY A 152 1.68 -4.99 18.63
CA GLY A 152 0.78 -5.94 17.94
C GLY A 152 -0.70 -5.53 18.02
N LYS A 153 -1.54 -6.32 17.33
CA LYS A 153 -3.00 -6.17 17.41
C LYS A 153 -3.50 -6.42 18.81
#